data_2c8ea7d530c864444646231c315dd4ba
#
_entry.id   2c8ea7d530c864444646231c315dd4ba
#
_cell.length_a   1.000
_cell.length_b   1.000
_cell.length_c   1.000
_cell.angle_alpha   90.00
_cell.angle_beta   90.00
_cell.angle_gamma   90.00
#
_symmetry.space_group_name_H-M   'P 1'
#
loop_
_entity.id
_entity.type
_entity.pdbx_description
1 polymer ?
#
loop_
_entity_poly.entity_id
_entity_poly.type
_entity_poly.pdbx_seq_one_letter_code
_entity_poly.pdbx_strand_id
1 'polypeptide(L)'
;MSSGELAVMNQFTSITTKLNALSKKDIKKILVLIDEGDAFLHLEWQRMYIFHINKLLSEIKKENNIEIIQVIMASHSPLLATDVPRQFVFSLDKDTSPSFTFASPMHMLFSESFGTSTIGEFATTKINEIYNNFANSNASQKDIKILEYIDSDILRREFKRRFNIGGEK
;
A
#
# COMPACT_ATOMS: atom_id res chain seq x y z
N MET A 1 3.65 -13.69 20.08
CA MET A 1 4.32 -12.89 19.03
C MET A 1 3.93 -13.45 17.68
N SER A 2 3.43 -12.65 16.78
CA SER A 2 3.05 -13.08 15.43
C SER A 2 4.30 -13.31 14.56
N SER A 3 4.13 -14.04 13.44
CA SER A 3 5.24 -14.26 12.48
C SER A 3 5.78 -12.93 11.91
N GLY A 4 4.91 -11.95 11.68
CA GLY A 4 5.28 -10.63 11.22
C GLY A 4 6.09 -9.84 12.26
N GLU A 5 5.69 -9.86 13.54
CA GLU A 5 6.46 -9.22 14.62
C GLU A 5 7.86 -9.82 14.73
N LEU A 6 7.96 -11.14 14.63
CA LEU A 6 9.25 -11.82 14.66
C LEU A 6 10.13 -11.42 13.46
N ALA A 7 9.55 -11.32 12.29
CA ALA A 7 10.27 -10.89 11.07
C ALA A 7 10.85 -9.49 11.22
N VAL A 8 10.05 -8.52 11.70
CA VAL A 8 10.51 -7.12 11.95
C VAL A 8 11.62 -7.10 13.01
N MET A 9 11.43 -7.81 14.11
CA MET A 9 12.47 -7.86 15.17
C MET A 9 13.78 -8.43 14.65
N ASN A 10 13.74 -9.52 13.90
CA ASN A 10 14.93 -10.12 13.30
C ASN A 10 15.61 -9.17 12.30
N GLN A 11 14.82 -8.49 11.47
CA GLN A 11 15.34 -7.52 10.52
C GLN A 11 16.01 -6.34 11.23
N PHE A 12 15.36 -5.73 12.21
CA PHE A 12 15.88 -4.58 12.97
C PHE A 12 17.12 -4.96 13.77
N THR A 13 17.13 -6.13 14.41
CA THR A 13 18.29 -6.67 15.11
C THR A 13 19.46 -6.89 14.15
N SER A 14 19.21 -7.44 12.96
CA SER A 14 20.23 -7.63 11.94
C SER A 14 20.83 -6.31 11.45
N ILE A 15 19.98 -5.32 11.16
CA ILE A 15 20.41 -3.97 10.77
C ILE A 15 21.26 -3.35 11.87
N THR A 16 20.78 -3.34 13.11
CA THR A 16 21.48 -2.78 14.27
C THR A 16 22.86 -3.42 14.44
N THR A 17 22.93 -4.74 14.45
CA THR A 17 24.17 -5.49 14.63
C THR A 17 25.19 -5.17 13.54
N LYS A 18 24.75 -5.13 12.28
CA LYS A 18 25.62 -4.83 11.13
C LYS A 18 26.11 -3.39 11.16
N LEU A 19 25.24 -2.43 11.44
CA LEU A 19 25.59 -1.02 11.48
C LEU A 19 26.57 -0.73 12.62
N ASN A 20 26.37 -1.31 13.81
CA ASN A 20 27.29 -1.20 14.93
C ASN A 20 28.67 -1.83 14.63
N ALA A 21 28.69 -2.93 13.87
CA ALA A 21 29.95 -3.53 13.43
C ALA A 21 30.73 -2.68 12.42
N LEU A 22 30.02 -2.00 11.51
CA LEU A 22 30.61 -1.08 10.53
C LEU A 22 31.16 0.19 11.20
N SER A 23 30.43 0.74 12.17
CA SER A 23 30.88 1.94 12.90
C SER A 23 32.20 1.71 13.66
N LYS A 24 32.38 0.51 14.22
CA LYS A 24 33.65 0.12 14.87
C LYS A 24 34.84 0.11 13.91
N LYS A 25 34.59 0.05 12.60
CA LYS A 25 35.63 0.14 11.55
C LYS A 25 35.82 1.58 11.03
N ASP A 26 35.29 2.57 11.75
CA ASP A 26 35.32 4.00 11.38
C ASP A 26 34.62 4.32 10.03
N ILE A 27 33.64 3.49 9.63
CA ILE A 27 32.86 3.74 8.43
C ILE A 27 31.77 4.75 8.74
N LYS A 28 31.82 5.91 8.08
CA LYS A 28 30.93 7.06 8.34
C LYS A 28 29.76 7.18 7.35
N LYS A 29 29.87 6.54 6.19
CA LYS A 29 28.84 6.60 5.12
C LYS A 29 28.39 5.20 4.80
N ILE A 30 27.09 4.94 4.97
CA ILE A 30 26.52 3.59 4.86
C ILE A 30 25.32 3.63 3.93
N LEU A 31 25.26 2.65 3.03
CA LEU A 31 24.09 2.36 2.22
C LEU A 31 23.40 1.10 2.77
N VAL A 32 22.12 1.21 3.10
CA VAL A 32 21.26 0.11 3.52
C VAL A 32 20.33 -0.25 2.39
N LEU A 33 20.37 -1.49 1.95
CA LEU A 33 19.45 -2.03 0.95
C LEU A 33 18.44 -2.94 1.65
N ILE A 34 17.15 -2.69 1.42
CA ILE A 34 16.04 -3.47 1.98
C ILE A 34 15.18 -3.92 0.80
N ASP A 35 15.08 -5.23 0.64
CA ASP A 35 14.23 -5.84 -0.38
C ASP A 35 13.07 -6.53 0.31
N GLU A 36 11.83 -6.14 -0.06
CA GLU A 36 10.57 -6.66 0.47
C GLU A 36 10.52 -6.77 2.01
N GLY A 37 11.11 -5.79 2.71
CA GLY A 37 11.20 -5.81 4.17
C GLY A 37 9.85 -5.80 4.90
N ASP A 38 8.78 -5.53 4.19
CA ASP A 38 7.39 -5.47 4.65
C ASP A 38 6.53 -6.68 4.22
N ALA A 39 7.08 -7.64 3.46
CA ALA A 39 6.31 -8.72 2.81
C ALA A 39 5.47 -9.59 3.76
N PHE A 40 5.89 -9.76 5.01
CA PHE A 40 5.19 -10.57 6.00
C PHE A 40 4.42 -9.76 7.04
N LEU A 41 4.31 -8.45 6.82
CA LEU A 41 3.66 -7.55 7.77
C LEU A 41 2.18 -7.41 7.46
N HIS A 42 1.34 -7.46 8.49
CA HIS A 42 -0.04 -7.02 8.34
C HIS A 42 -0.11 -5.48 8.20
N LEU A 43 -1.25 -4.97 7.71
CA LEU A 43 -1.42 -3.58 7.29
C LEU A 43 -0.97 -2.54 8.34
N GLU A 44 -1.26 -2.77 9.62
CA GLU A 44 -0.87 -1.84 10.68
C GLU A 44 0.65 -1.73 10.84
N TRP A 45 1.37 -2.86 10.74
CA TRP A 45 2.83 -2.86 10.76
C TRP A 45 3.44 -2.26 9.50
N GLN A 46 2.84 -2.49 8.33
CA GLN A 46 3.27 -1.82 7.09
C GLN A 46 3.13 -0.31 7.21
N ARG A 47 2.01 0.17 7.78
CA ARG A 47 1.75 1.60 8.02
C ARG A 47 2.79 2.25 8.94
N MET A 48 3.32 1.52 9.91
CA MET A 48 4.31 2.03 10.87
C MET A 48 5.76 1.74 10.46
N TYR A 49 5.98 0.99 9.39
CA TYR A 49 7.29 0.45 9.06
C TYR A 49 8.35 1.53 8.81
N ILE A 50 8.04 2.51 7.95
CA ILE A 50 8.96 3.63 7.65
C ILE A 50 9.26 4.44 8.91
N PHE A 51 8.26 4.70 9.74
CA PHE A 51 8.44 5.41 11.01
C PHE A 51 9.44 4.68 11.92
N HIS A 52 9.27 3.39 12.12
CA HIS A 52 10.13 2.60 13.00
C HIS A 52 11.56 2.46 12.47
N ILE A 53 11.71 2.21 11.16
CA ILE A 53 13.04 2.10 10.57
C ILE A 53 13.78 3.44 10.60
N ASN A 54 13.10 4.54 10.32
CA ASN A 54 13.67 5.88 10.40
C ASN A 54 14.13 6.22 11.83
N LYS A 55 13.31 5.88 12.83
CA LYS A 55 13.66 6.06 14.25
C LYS A 55 14.91 5.25 14.62
N LEU A 56 14.91 3.95 14.29
CA LEU A 56 16.05 3.05 14.55
C LEU A 56 17.34 3.58 13.92
N LEU A 57 17.31 3.93 12.64
CA LEU A 57 18.50 4.41 11.94
C LEU A 57 18.99 5.75 12.47
N SER A 58 18.08 6.62 12.89
CA SER A 58 18.43 7.91 13.51
C SER A 58 19.13 7.74 14.86
N GLU A 59 18.67 6.80 15.67
CA GLU A 59 19.30 6.44 16.96
C GLU A 59 20.70 5.85 16.73
N ILE A 60 20.83 4.86 15.85
CA ILE A 60 22.12 4.23 15.51
C ILE A 60 23.11 5.25 14.95
N LYS A 61 22.64 6.13 14.05
CA LYS A 61 23.46 7.20 13.47
C LYS A 61 24.06 8.08 14.54
N LYS A 62 23.25 8.49 15.53
CA LYS A 62 23.66 9.36 16.64
C LYS A 62 24.64 8.65 17.58
N GLU A 63 24.32 7.43 18.00
CA GLU A 63 25.14 6.66 18.94
C GLU A 63 26.51 6.28 18.38
N ASN A 64 26.59 6.03 17.09
CA ASN A 64 27.80 5.55 16.43
C ASN A 64 28.56 6.63 15.66
N ASN A 65 28.15 7.89 15.77
CA ASN A 65 28.78 9.01 15.04
C ASN A 65 28.91 8.75 13.53
N ILE A 66 27.84 8.20 12.93
CA ILE A 66 27.75 7.96 11.47
C ILE A 66 27.29 9.26 10.81
N GLU A 67 27.96 9.69 9.75
CA GLU A 67 27.64 10.93 9.05
C GLU A 67 26.42 10.80 8.14
N ILE A 68 26.35 9.71 7.36
CA ILE A 68 25.31 9.47 6.37
C ILE A 68 24.84 8.02 6.44
N ILE A 69 23.53 7.82 6.54
CA ILE A 69 22.89 6.55 6.23
C ILE A 69 21.90 6.83 5.09
N GLN A 70 22.13 6.22 3.95
CA GLN A 70 21.19 6.19 2.84
C GLN A 70 20.44 4.86 2.83
N VAL A 71 19.14 4.89 2.64
CA VAL A 71 18.31 3.69 2.52
C VAL A 71 17.74 3.62 1.10
N ILE A 72 17.88 2.47 0.47
CA ILE A 72 17.13 2.11 -0.75
C ILE A 72 16.26 0.93 -0.37
N MET A 73 14.96 1.07 -0.62
CA MET A 73 13.96 0.06 -0.27
C MET A 73 13.17 -0.33 -1.52
N ALA A 74 13.06 -1.63 -1.78
CA ALA A 74 12.11 -2.18 -2.73
C ALA A 74 10.92 -2.77 -1.96
N SER A 75 9.71 -2.51 -2.44
CA SER A 75 8.47 -3.00 -1.86
C SER A 75 7.35 -2.99 -2.88
N HIS A 76 6.38 -3.90 -2.72
CA HIS A 76 5.12 -3.89 -3.44
C HIS A 76 3.97 -3.25 -2.65
N SER A 77 4.23 -2.75 -1.44
CA SER A 77 3.19 -2.14 -0.59
C SER A 77 2.94 -0.67 -0.94
N PRO A 78 1.73 -0.33 -1.39
CA PRO A 78 1.36 1.06 -1.59
C PRO A 78 1.35 1.86 -0.28
N LEU A 79 1.15 1.21 0.88
CA LEU A 79 1.19 1.88 2.17
C LEU A 79 2.54 2.52 2.46
N LEU A 80 3.64 1.85 2.13
CA LEU A 80 4.99 2.41 2.34
C LEU A 80 5.20 3.67 1.50
N ALA A 81 4.65 3.71 0.29
CA ALA A 81 4.76 4.89 -0.56
C ALA A 81 4.05 6.13 0.03
N THR A 82 3.06 5.94 0.92
CA THR A 82 2.39 7.08 1.58
C THR A 82 3.27 7.83 2.56
N ASP A 83 4.36 7.24 3.02
CA ASP A 83 5.31 7.86 3.95
C ASP A 83 6.54 8.47 3.26
N VAL A 84 6.63 8.34 1.93
CA VAL A 84 7.83 8.77 1.17
C VAL A 84 7.46 9.88 0.18
N PRO A 85 8.16 11.05 0.20
CA PRO A 85 7.96 12.11 -0.78
C PRO A 85 8.22 11.62 -2.21
N ARG A 86 7.39 12.08 -3.16
CA ARG A 86 7.35 11.62 -4.56
C ARG A 86 8.72 11.56 -5.24
N GLN A 87 9.57 12.55 -5.00
CA GLN A 87 10.90 12.62 -5.62
C GLN A 87 11.85 11.48 -5.20
N PHE A 88 11.50 10.72 -4.17
CA PHE A 88 12.26 9.57 -3.68
C PHE A 88 11.60 8.23 -3.98
N VAL A 89 10.50 8.22 -4.73
CA VAL A 89 9.80 7.00 -5.13
C VAL A 89 9.93 6.80 -6.64
N PHE A 90 10.37 5.61 -7.03
CA PHE A 90 10.54 5.22 -8.43
C PHE A 90 9.75 3.94 -8.70
N SER A 91 9.01 3.91 -9.81
CA SER A 91 8.35 2.70 -10.29
C SER A 91 9.29 1.97 -11.27
N LEU A 92 9.49 0.67 -11.05
CA LEU A 92 10.27 -0.15 -11.97
C LEU A 92 9.48 -0.55 -13.23
N ASP A 93 8.14 -0.53 -13.15
CA ASP A 93 7.26 -0.88 -14.27
C ASP A 93 7.03 0.29 -15.24
N LYS A 94 7.27 1.51 -14.78
CA LYS A 94 7.08 2.73 -15.56
C LYS A 94 8.33 3.58 -15.34
N ASP A 95 9.02 3.97 -16.38
CA ASP A 95 10.19 4.88 -16.30
C ASP A 95 9.86 6.28 -15.75
N THR A 96 8.83 6.40 -14.94
CA THR A 96 8.32 7.65 -14.39
C THR A 96 8.09 7.52 -12.88
N SER A 97 8.37 8.60 -12.15
CA SER A 97 7.97 8.70 -10.75
C SER A 97 6.44 8.69 -10.63
N PRO A 98 5.87 8.01 -9.62
CA PRO A 98 4.43 7.97 -9.42
C PRO A 98 3.86 9.37 -9.19
N SER A 99 2.62 9.61 -9.65
CA SER A 99 1.95 10.91 -9.54
C SER A 99 1.60 11.28 -8.11
N PHE A 100 1.27 10.29 -7.29
CA PHE A 100 0.84 10.42 -5.89
C PHE A 100 1.64 9.50 -5.00
N THR A 101 2.11 9.99 -3.84
CA THR A 101 2.79 9.18 -2.82
C THR A 101 2.54 9.73 -1.42
N PHE A 102 3.32 10.71 -0.96
CA PHE A 102 3.31 11.22 0.41
C PHE A 102 1.93 11.73 0.83
N ALA A 103 1.40 11.17 1.93
CA ALA A 103 0.09 11.49 2.50
C ALA A 103 -1.09 11.37 1.52
N SER A 104 -0.94 10.64 0.42
CA SER A 104 -1.99 10.47 -0.58
C SER A 104 -3.06 9.48 -0.12
N PRO A 105 -4.33 9.74 -0.46
CA PRO A 105 -5.39 8.77 -0.24
C PRO A 105 -5.11 7.46 -1.03
N MET A 106 -5.41 6.33 -0.43
CA MET A 106 -5.11 5.00 -1.00
C MET A 106 -5.70 4.79 -2.41
N HIS A 107 -6.93 5.26 -2.66
CA HIS A 107 -7.56 5.10 -3.97
C HIS A 107 -6.81 5.85 -5.08
N MET A 108 -6.27 7.05 -4.79
CA MET A 108 -5.46 7.81 -5.75
C MET A 108 -4.13 7.10 -6.02
N LEU A 109 -3.56 6.52 -4.98
CA LEU A 109 -2.32 5.76 -5.08
C LEU A 109 -2.49 4.53 -5.98
N PHE A 110 -3.56 3.75 -5.76
CA PHE A 110 -3.86 2.57 -6.57
C PHE A 110 -4.13 2.93 -8.03
N SER A 111 -5.01 3.90 -8.30
CA SER A 111 -5.40 4.24 -9.68
C SER A 111 -4.31 4.94 -10.46
N GLU A 112 -3.69 5.96 -9.86
CA GLU A 112 -2.79 6.87 -10.59
C GLU A 112 -1.32 6.44 -10.53
N SER A 113 -0.87 5.90 -9.40
CA SER A 113 0.53 5.56 -9.20
C SER A 113 0.83 4.08 -9.49
N PHE A 114 -0.04 3.18 -9.03
CA PHE A 114 0.13 1.74 -9.26
C PHE A 114 -0.64 1.23 -10.50
N GLY A 115 -1.56 2.04 -11.04
CA GLY A 115 -2.32 1.70 -12.25
C GLY A 115 -3.23 0.49 -12.07
N THR A 116 -3.74 0.28 -10.87
CA THR A 116 -4.62 -0.84 -10.53
C THR A 116 -5.92 -0.37 -9.88
N SER A 117 -6.93 -1.22 -9.88
CA SER A 117 -8.22 -0.96 -9.23
C SER A 117 -8.13 -1.20 -7.73
N THR A 118 -8.93 -0.46 -6.96
CA THR A 118 -9.16 -0.71 -5.54
C THR A 118 -10.23 -1.79 -5.29
N ILE A 119 -10.92 -2.24 -6.33
CA ILE A 119 -11.96 -3.27 -6.28
C ILE A 119 -11.39 -4.55 -6.90
N GLY A 120 -11.55 -5.67 -6.21
CA GLY A 120 -11.08 -6.96 -6.70
C GLY A 120 -11.77 -7.38 -8.00
N GLU A 121 -11.06 -8.10 -8.87
CA GLU A 121 -11.51 -8.47 -10.22
C GLU A 121 -12.83 -9.26 -10.20
N PHE A 122 -13.01 -10.17 -9.24
CA PHE A 122 -14.26 -10.91 -9.09
C PHE A 122 -15.45 -9.98 -8.83
N ALA A 123 -15.32 -9.02 -7.93
CA ALA A 123 -16.36 -8.05 -7.63
C ALA A 123 -16.63 -7.15 -8.84
N THR A 124 -15.59 -6.68 -9.51
CA THR A 124 -15.69 -5.87 -10.74
C THR A 124 -16.45 -6.64 -11.84
N THR A 125 -16.11 -7.90 -12.07
CA THR A 125 -16.80 -8.75 -13.04
C THR A 125 -18.27 -8.90 -12.68
N LYS A 126 -18.59 -9.16 -11.41
CA LYS A 126 -19.98 -9.31 -10.97
C LYS A 126 -20.79 -8.02 -11.08
N ILE A 127 -20.19 -6.89 -10.75
CA ILE A 127 -20.84 -5.58 -10.92
C ILE A 127 -21.13 -5.31 -12.39
N ASN A 128 -20.21 -5.63 -13.30
CA ASN A 128 -20.38 -5.46 -14.74
C ASN A 128 -21.45 -6.42 -15.30
N GLU A 129 -21.50 -7.69 -14.86
CA GLU A 129 -22.56 -8.63 -15.23
C GLU A 129 -23.93 -8.07 -14.86
N ILE A 130 -24.10 -7.62 -13.60
CA ILE A 130 -25.36 -7.06 -13.12
C ILE A 130 -25.72 -5.80 -13.91
N TYR A 131 -24.76 -4.92 -14.14
CA TYR A 131 -24.96 -3.72 -14.94
C TYR A 131 -25.51 -4.05 -16.32
N ASN A 132 -24.89 -5.02 -17.01
CA ASN A 132 -25.33 -5.46 -18.35
C ASN A 132 -26.73 -6.12 -18.31
N ASN A 133 -27.04 -6.90 -17.26
CA ASN A 133 -28.37 -7.49 -17.09
C ASN A 133 -29.45 -6.42 -16.95
N PHE A 134 -29.21 -5.38 -16.15
CA PHE A 134 -30.12 -4.24 -16.03
C PHE A 134 -30.22 -3.44 -17.34
N ALA A 135 -29.10 -3.15 -17.99
CA ALA A 135 -29.06 -2.38 -19.23
C ALA A 135 -29.84 -3.09 -20.37
N ASN A 136 -29.81 -4.42 -20.40
CA ASN A 136 -30.51 -5.24 -21.40
C ASN A 136 -31.90 -5.66 -20.97
N SER A 137 -32.43 -5.13 -19.87
CA SER A 137 -33.76 -5.52 -19.31
C SER A 137 -33.87 -7.01 -18.95
N ASN A 138 -32.77 -7.68 -18.69
CA ASN A 138 -32.68 -9.09 -18.33
C ASN A 138 -32.38 -9.31 -16.84
N ALA A 139 -32.50 -8.25 -16.01
CA ALA A 139 -32.18 -8.31 -14.59
C ALA A 139 -33.13 -9.25 -13.85
N SER A 140 -32.54 -10.12 -13.04
CA SER A 140 -33.25 -11.11 -12.23
C SER A 140 -33.37 -10.67 -10.76
N GLN A 141 -34.20 -11.34 -9.98
CA GLN A 141 -34.24 -11.18 -8.51
C GLN A 141 -32.88 -11.43 -7.86
N LYS A 142 -32.06 -12.30 -8.44
CA LYS A 142 -30.70 -12.56 -7.98
C LYS A 142 -29.80 -11.33 -8.16
N ASP A 143 -29.93 -10.63 -9.28
CA ASP A 143 -29.13 -9.41 -9.54
C ASP A 143 -29.52 -8.29 -8.56
N ILE A 144 -30.82 -8.13 -8.26
CA ILE A 144 -31.31 -7.19 -7.25
C ILE A 144 -30.70 -7.51 -5.87
N LYS A 145 -30.69 -8.79 -5.48
CA LYS A 145 -30.12 -9.24 -4.20
C LYS A 145 -28.60 -9.01 -4.12
N ILE A 146 -27.88 -9.19 -5.22
CA ILE A 146 -26.44 -8.92 -5.25
C ILE A 146 -26.16 -7.41 -5.12
N LEU A 147 -27.01 -6.53 -5.65
CA LEU A 147 -26.90 -5.09 -5.46
C LEU A 147 -26.94 -4.70 -3.98
N GLU A 148 -27.69 -5.41 -3.15
CA GLU A 148 -27.75 -5.17 -1.71
C GLU A 148 -26.42 -5.48 -0.99
N TYR A 149 -25.61 -6.38 -1.57
CA TYR A 149 -24.30 -6.75 -1.04
C TYR A 149 -23.17 -5.78 -1.44
N ILE A 150 -23.45 -4.82 -2.30
CA ILE A 150 -22.45 -3.80 -2.66
C ILE A 150 -22.33 -2.79 -1.51
N ASP A 151 -21.21 -2.79 -0.80
CA ASP A 151 -20.97 -1.88 0.33
C ASP A 151 -20.76 -0.41 -0.08
N SER A 152 -20.36 -0.17 -1.34
CA SER A 152 -20.20 1.19 -1.86
C SER A 152 -21.55 1.87 -2.05
N ASP A 153 -21.88 2.82 -1.17
CA ASP A 153 -23.10 3.64 -1.28
C ASP A 153 -23.17 4.42 -2.59
N ILE A 154 -22.03 4.86 -3.11
CA ILE A 154 -21.97 5.59 -4.39
C ILE A 154 -22.40 4.68 -5.53
N LEU A 155 -21.85 3.47 -5.62
CA LEU A 155 -22.22 2.51 -6.64
C LEU A 155 -23.69 2.09 -6.53
N ARG A 156 -24.17 1.79 -5.31
CA ARG A 156 -25.57 1.44 -5.09
C ARG A 156 -26.54 2.55 -5.52
N ARG A 157 -26.24 3.80 -5.15
CA ARG A 157 -27.07 4.97 -5.55
C ARG A 157 -27.07 5.16 -7.07
N GLU A 158 -25.91 5.02 -7.70
CA GLU A 158 -25.79 5.15 -9.15
C GLU A 158 -26.61 4.08 -9.89
N PHE A 159 -26.56 2.82 -9.46
CA PHE A 159 -27.41 1.75 -9.98
C PHE A 159 -28.90 2.06 -9.79
N LYS A 160 -29.32 2.43 -8.57
CA LYS A 160 -30.72 2.76 -8.28
C LYS A 160 -31.20 3.92 -9.13
N ARG A 161 -30.41 4.97 -9.26
CA ARG A 161 -30.72 6.15 -10.09
C ARG A 161 -30.85 5.77 -11.56
N ARG A 162 -29.89 5.05 -12.10
CA ARG A 162 -29.79 4.75 -13.53
C ARG A 162 -30.87 3.77 -14.00
N PHE A 163 -31.20 2.81 -13.19
CA PHE A 163 -32.13 1.75 -13.53
C PHE A 163 -33.50 1.87 -12.82
N ASN A 164 -33.72 2.99 -12.14
CA ASN A 164 -34.97 3.28 -11.42
C ASN A 164 -35.40 2.16 -10.44
N ILE A 165 -34.42 1.57 -9.73
CA ILE A 165 -34.64 0.47 -8.79
C ILE A 165 -35.04 1.04 -7.43
N GLY A 166 -36.24 0.73 -6.95
CA GLY A 166 -36.73 1.15 -5.62
C GLY A 166 -37.22 2.59 -5.56
N GLY A 167 -37.60 3.19 -6.67
CA GLY A 167 -38.34 4.45 -6.68
C GLY A 167 -39.68 4.25 -6.03
N GLU A 168 -39.89 4.79 -4.83
CA GLU A 168 -41.23 5.09 -4.33
C GLU A 168 -41.94 6.00 -5.35
N LYS A 169 -43.18 5.61 -5.72
CA LYS A 169 -44.06 6.45 -6.52
C LYS A 169 -44.44 7.70 -5.78
#